data_3c5680d92e31d18b0bedb06e2be30246
#
_entry.id   3c5680d92e31d18b0bedb06e2be30246
#
_cell.length_a   1.000
_cell.length_b   1.000
_cell.length_c   1.000
_cell.angle_alpha   90.00
_cell.angle_beta   90.00
_cell.angle_gamma   90.00
#
_symmetry.space_group_name_H-M   'P 1'
#
loop_
_entity.id
_entity.type
_entity.pdbx_description
1 polymer ?
#
loop_
_entity_poly.entity_id
_entity_poly.type
_entity_poly.pdbx_seq_one_letter_code
_entity_poly.pdbx_strand_id
1 'polypeptide(L)'
;MKKLCVNDILERVNGTVLCGLADVEFAGACIDSRTLQPDEAYFALKGERTDGTLYCGNAIKSGAKVCFVENNIFSDEDLNKFAQSATIVLVPSVEDALVEIAKVKRSLYDIPVVAITGSVGKTSKKDVIAEVMAQKFDVQKTQGNKNNRLGVPLTIMSLRDHDALVIEMGMNHLGEIHELTNIAKPTLSVISNIGTSHIGNLGSRENILKAKLEILDGMTNKKVIINNYNDMLHKWNLEDETAEKITFGVHEKSKYVASKIKMTEKSNEFCVELNSNEYEFTTQKPGEVFILNALSAIAVGMEYDIPIDKMQKAIANAEITKNRLDIEKVNDILLIKDYYNASFESIKPSLEYLANLDRGRKIAVLGDIKEVGSFSKEIHEKVGKEVAKNKIDMLVTVGEEAKNIAKMAVEEGMNAKNVYSCDLNEQAIKILNNMLVQGDTVLLKASNSMKFGEIYDGISNYISK
;
A
#
# COMPACT_ATOMS: atom_id res chain seq x y z
N MET A 1 -25.63 -11.19 -1.23
CA MET A 1 -24.92 -10.27 -2.16
C MET A 1 -25.88 -9.17 -2.62
N LYS A 2 -25.51 -7.88 -2.40
CA LYS A 2 -26.34 -6.72 -2.80
C LYS A 2 -26.03 -6.35 -4.26
N LYS A 3 -27.05 -6.31 -5.12
CA LYS A 3 -26.95 -5.98 -6.54
C LYS A 3 -27.39 -4.54 -6.81
N LEU A 4 -26.98 -4.00 -7.91
CA LEU A 4 -27.36 -2.71 -8.47
C LEU A 4 -28.12 -2.95 -9.76
N CYS A 5 -29.20 -2.20 -9.99
CA CYS A 5 -29.92 -2.20 -11.25
C CYS A 5 -29.45 -1.05 -12.13
N VAL A 6 -29.25 -1.27 -13.42
CA VAL A 6 -28.80 -0.22 -14.35
C VAL A 6 -29.77 0.96 -14.28
N ASN A 7 -31.09 0.72 -14.30
CA ASN A 7 -32.10 1.78 -14.28
C ASN A 7 -31.95 2.72 -13.08
N ASP A 8 -31.57 2.20 -11.91
CA ASP A 8 -31.45 2.98 -10.67
C ASP A 8 -30.23 3.92 -10.64
N ILE A 9 -29.26 3.66 -11.52
CA ILE A 9 -28.00 4.42 -11.55
C ILE A 9 -27.86 5.34 -12.78
N LEU A 10 -28.70 5.19 -13.82
CA LEU A 10 -28.57 5.94 -15.09
C LEU A 10 -28.50 7.45 -14.87
N GLU A 11 -29.40 8.01 -14.07
CA GLU A 11 -29.43 9.45 -13.80
C GLU A 11 -28.14 9.92 -13.09
N ARG A 12 -27.64 9.13 -12.14
CA ARG A 12 -26.41 9.46 -11.39
C ARG A 12 -25.16 9.52 -12.27
N VAL A 13 -25.09 8.63 -13.27
CA VAL A 13 -23.92 8.55 -14.15
C VAL A 13 -24.14 9.33 -15.45
N ASN A 14 -25.24 10.07 -15.59
CA ASN A 14 -25.66 10.71 -16.83
C ASN A 14 -25.62 9.72 -18.01
N GLY A 15 -26.09 8.49 -17.75
CA GLY A 15 -26.00 7.37 -18.68
C GLY A 15 -27.16 7.29 -19.66
N THR A 16 -26.88 6.80 -20.86
CA THR A 16 -27.87 6.47 -21.89
C THR A 16 -27.71 5.03 -22.33
N VAL A 17 -28.78 4.25 -22.28
CA VAL A 17 -28.76 2.86 -22.78
C VAL A 17 -28.72 2.89 -24.32
N LEU A 18 -27.65 2.36 -24.92
CA LEU A 18 -27.50 2.21 -26.35
C LEU A 18 -28.23 0.98 -26.88
N CYS A 19 -28.19 -0.12 -26.11
CA CYS A 19 -28.90 -1.37 -26.45
C CYS A 19 -29.08 -2.22 -25.17
N GLY A 20 -29.98 -3.20 -25.25
CA GLY A 20 -30.31 -4.10 -24.14
C GLY A 20 -31.42 -3.54 -23.22
N LEU A 21 -31.57 -4.11 -22.04
CA LEU A 21 -32.61 -3.76 -21.06
C LEU A 21 -32.03 -2.93 -19.92
N ALA A 22 -32.78 -1.94 -19.45
CA ALA A 22 -32.34 -1.10 -18.31
C ALA A 22 -32.57 -1.75 -16.94
N ASP A 23 -33.37 -2.80 -16.83
CA ASP A 23 -33.66 -3.53 -15.59
C ASP A 23 -32.66 -4.66 -15.28
N VAL A 24 -31.50 -4.65 -15.95
CA VAL A 24 -30.43 -5.63 -15.71
C VAL A 24 -29.67 -5.30 -14.44
N GLU A 25 -29.43 -6.36 -13.65
CA GLU A 25 -28.68 -6.28 -12.39
C GLU A 25 -27.22 -6.71 -12.55
N PHE A 26 -26.35 -6.07 -11.76
CA PHE A 26 -24.96 -6.46 -11.57
C PHE A 26 -24.53 -6.19 -10.11
N ALA A 27 -23.42 -6.83 -9.67
CA ALA A 27 -22.99 -6.72 -8.28
C ALA A 27 -21.52 -6.28 -8.12
N GLY A 28 -20.71 -6.35 -9.16
CA GLY A 28 -19.29 -6.01 -9.14
C GLY A 28 -18.87 -5.21 -10.34
N ALA A 29 -17.60 -4.85 -10.39
CA ALA A 29 -16.98 -4.11 -11.47
C ALA A 29 -15.69 -4.77 -11.93
N CYS A 30 -15.51 -4.87 -13.25
CA CYS A 30 -14.28 -5.34 -13.87
C CYS A 30 -13.85 -4.34 -14.95
N ILE A 31 -12.53 -4.09 -15.04
CA ILE A 31 -11.90 -3.21 -16.02
C ILE A 31 -11.02 -3.99 -17.03
N ASP A 32 -10.90 -5.30 -16.85
CA ASP A 32 -10.14 -6.20 -17.71
C ASP A 32 -11.04 -7.37 -18.16
N SER A 33 -11.46 -7.35 -19.44
CA SER A 33 -12.37 -8.36 -20.00
C SER A 33 -11.90 -9.82 -19.88
N ARG A 34 -10.60 -10.05 -19.58
CA ARG A 34 -10.00 -11.37 -19.41
C ARG A 34 -10.21 -11.94 -18.00
N THR A 35 -10.48 -11.09 -17.03
CA THR A 35 -10.58 -11.47 -15.61
C THR A 35 -11.99 -11.33 -15.04
N LEU A 36 -12.96 -11.01 -15.89
CA LEU A 36 -14.36 -10.79 -15.53
C LEU A 36 -14.95 -11.99 -14.80
N GLN A 37 -15.61 -11.73 -13.69
CA GLN A 37 -16.29 -12.73 -12.87
C GLN A 37 -17.82 -12.65 -13.07
N PRO A 38 -18.57 -13.70 -12.72
CA PRO A 38 -20.02 -13.66 -12.75
C PRO A 38 -20.62 -12.47 -11.97
N ASP A 39 -21.67 -11.88 -12.50
CA ASP A 39 -22.37 -10.71 -11.96
C ASP A 39 -21.55 -9.39 -11.96
N GLU A 40 -20.38 -9.32 -12.57
CA GLU A 40 -19.64 -8.07 -12.74
C GLU A 40 -20.06 -7.33 -14.01
N ALA A 41 -20.14 -6.00 -13.91
CA ALA A 41 -20.23 -5.11 -15.06
C ALA A 41 -18.83 -4.80 -15.60
N TYR A 42 -18.70 -4.68 -16.90
CA TYR A 42 -17.45 -4.26 -17.53
C TYR A 42 -17.40 -2.74 -17.70
N PHE A 43 -16.35 -2.13 -17.18
CA PHE A 43 -16.06 -0.70 -17.30
C PHE A 43 -14.95 -0.49 -18.32
N ALA A 44 -15.31 -0.01 -19.50
CA ALA A 44 -14.43 0.12 -20.66
C ALA A 44 -13.54 1.38 -20.54
N LEU A 45 -12.54 1.34 -19.66
CA LEU A 45 -11.62 2.46 -19.44
C LEU A 45 -10.76 2.71 -20.68
N LYS A 46 -10.52 3.98 -20.98
CA LYS A 46 -9.56 4.41 -21.99
C LYS A 46 -8.16 4.46 -21.38
N GLY A 47 -7.28 3.59 -21.83
CA GLY A 47 -5.87 3.58 -21.45
C GLY A 47 -5.00 4.35 -22.44
N GLU A 48 -3.71 4.51 -22.09
CA GLU A 48 -2.73 5.20 -22.96
C GLU A 48 -2.52 4.52 -24.34
N ARG A 49 -2.67 3.20 -24.38
CA ARG A 49 -2.34 2.38 -25.59
C ARG A 49 -3.57 1.80 -26.25
N THR A 50 -4.70 1.73 -25.58
CA THR A 50 -5.90 1.07 -26.09
C THR A 50 -7.16 1.63 -25.43
N ASP A 51 -8.27 1.60 -26.18
CA ASP A 51 -9.60 1.94 -25.67
C ASP A 51 -10.32 0.66 -25.22
N GLY A 52 -10.76 0.63 -23.98
CA GLY A 52 -11.49 -0.50 -23.40
C GLY A 52 -12.78 -0.84 -24.15
N THR A 53 -13.39 0.13 -24.84
CA THR A 53 -14.61 -0.05 -25.65
C THR A 53 -14.44 -1.13 -26.71
N LEU A 54 -13.24 -1.28 -27.27
CA LEU A 54 -12.90 -2.32 -28.24
C LEU A 54 -13.06 -3.76 -27.71
N TYR A 55 -13.05 -3.93 -26.40
CA TYR A 55 -13.14 -5.23 -25.73
C TYR A 55 -14.52 -5.56 -25.19
N CYS A 56 -15.55 -4.73 -25.43
CA CYS A 56 -16.92 -5.00 -24.99
C CYS A 56 -17.44 -6.34 -25.50
N GLY A 57 -17.20 -6.66 -26.79
CA GLY A 57 -17.58 -7.95 -27.36
C GLY A 57 -16.91 -9.15 -26.65
N ASN A 58 -15.66 -9.00 -26.17
CA ASN A 58 -14.97 -10.01 -25.40
C ASN A 58 -15.55 -10.11 -23.98
N ALA A 59 -15.82 -8.98 -23.33
CA ALA A 59 -16.44 -8.94 -22.01
C ALA A 59 -17.81 -9.62 -22.01
N ILE A 60 -18.65 -9.34 -23.02
CA ILE A 60 -19.97 -9.98 -23.21
C ILE A 60 -19.82 -11.50 -23.38
N LYS A 61 -18.88 -11.94 -24.22
CA LYS A 61 -18.58 -13.38 -24.40
C LYS A 61 -18.10 -14.03 -23.08
N SER A 62 -17.42 -13.28 -22.22
CA SER A 62 -16.98 -13.72 -20.88
C SER A 62 -18.10 -13.63 -19.82
N GLY A 63 -19.31 -13.16 -20.19
CA GLY A 63 -20.48 -13.15 -19.30
C GLY A 63 -20.87 -11.78 -18.74
N ALA A 64 -20.26 -10.68 -19.21
CA ALA A 64 -20.71 -9.34 -18.84
C ALA A 64 -22.15 -9.09 -19.31
N LYS A 65 -23.03 -8.78 -18.35
CA LYS A 65 -24.41 -8.39 -18.64
C LYS A 65 -24.58 -6.88 -18.83
N VAL A 66 -23.60 -6.10 -18.38
CA VAL A 66 -23.58 -4.65 -18.50
C VAL A 66 -22.17 -4.20 -18.90
N CYS A 67 -22.08 -3.29 -19.89
CA CYS A 67 -20.84 -2.62 -20.26
C CYS A 67 -21.05 -1.10 -20.24
N PHE A 68 -20.18 -0.38 -19.53
CA PHE A 68 -20.14 1.08 -19.54
C PHE A 68 -19.06 1.56 -20.49
N VAL A 69 -19.41 2.47 -21.42
CA VAL A 69 -18.53 2.99 -22.47
C VAL A 69 -18.61 4.51 -22.57
N GLU A 70 -17.53 5.18 -23.01
CA GLU A 70 -17.51 6.64 -23.23
C GLU A 70 -17.86 7.02 -24.66
N ASN A 71 -17.69 6.09 -25.62
CA ASN A 71 -17.91 6.34 -27.04
C ASN A 71 -18.79 5.26 -27.63
N ASN A 72 -19.75 5.68 -28.49
CA ASN A 72 -20.48 4.75 -29.31
C ASN A 72 -19.70 4.53 -30.63
N ILE A 73 -18.89 3.45 -30.63
CA ILE A 73 -18.14 3.02 -31.85
C ILE A 73 -18.80 1.83 -32.53
N PHE A 74 -19.96 1.39 -32.06
CA PHE A 74 -20.62 0.18 -32.50
C PHE A 74 -21.55 0.48 -33.71
N SER A 75 -21.60 -0.45 -34.66
CA SER A 75 -22.61 -0.46 -35.71
C SER A 75 -23.98 -0.87 -35.16
N ASP A 76 -25.05 -0.56 -35.87
CA ASP A 76 -26.41 -1.02 -35.53
C ASP A 76 -26.47 -2.56 -35.44
N GLU A 77 -25.68 -3.26 -36.27
CA GLU A 77 -25.59 -4.72 -36.29
C GLU A 77 -24.93 -5.21 -34.95
N ASP A 78 -23.85 -4.56 -34.51
CA ASP A 78 -23.20 -4.89 -33.23
C ASP A 78 -24.15 -4.66 -32.08
N LEU A 79 -24.81 -3.50 -32.02
CA LEU A 79 -25.77 -3.17 -30.97
C LEU A 79 -26.94 -4.17 -30.92
N ASN A 80 -27.49 -4.54 -32.09
CA ASN A 80 -28.56 -5.56 -32.17
C ASN A 80 -28.08 -6.93 -31.66
N LYS A 81 -26.83 -7.29 -31.92
CA LYS A 81 -26.22 -8.53 -31.42
C LYS A 81 -26.00 -8.50 -29.94
N PHE A 82 -25.45 -7.39 -29.38
CA PHE A 82 -25.19 -7.22 -27.96
C PHE A 82 -26.49 -7.18 -27.16
N ALA A 83 -27.56 -6.54 -27.67
CA ALA A 83 -28.87 -6.46 -27.01
C ALA A 83 -29.49 -7.82 -26.65
N GLN A 84 -29.06 -8.91 -27.31
CA GLN A 84 -29.55 -10.27 -27.04
C GLN A 84 -29.00 -10.84 -25.72
N SER A 85 -27.89 -10.29 -25.16
CA SER A 85 -27.17 -10.87 -24.02
C SER A 85 -26.66 -9.86 -23.02
N ALA A 86 -26.58 -8.58 -23.37
CA ALA A 86 -26.02 -7.52 -22.52
C ALA A 86 -26.65 -6.16 -22.77
N THR A 87 -26.45 -5.26 -21.81
CA THR A 87 -26.81 -3.84 -21.90
C THR A 87 -25.56 -3.01 -22.06
N ILE A 88 -25.52 -2.15 -23.09
CA ILE A 88 -24.46 -1.15 -23.27
C ILE A 88 -24.96 0.20 -22.79
N VAL A 89 -24.24 0.81 -21.86
CA VAL A 89 -24.54 2.12 -21.28
C VAL A 89 -23.45 3.10 -21.71
N LEU A 90 -23.85 4.13 -22.47
CA LEU A 90 -22.99 5.27 -22.81
C LEU A 90 -22.98 6.23 -21.63
N VAL A 91 -21.80 6.63 -21.17
CA VAL A 91 -21.58 7.60 -20.09
C VAL A 91 -20.57 8.65 -20.52
N PRO A 92 -20.61 9.88 -19.95
CA PRO A 92 -19.62 10.93 -20.27
C PRO A 92 -18.19 10.55 -19.87
N SER A 93 -18.02 9.78 -18.78
CA SER A 93 -16.75 9.27 -18.28
C SER A 93 -16.99 7.94 -17.58
N VAL A 94 -16.30 6.90 -18.03
CA VAL A 94 -16.38 5.56 -17.41
C VAL A 94 -15.74 5.56 -16.01
N GLU A 95 -14.71 6.35 -15.82
CA GLU A 95 -14.07 6.49 -14.51
C GLU A 95 -14.99 7.16 -13.49
N ASP A 96 -15.63 8.28 -13.86
CA ASP A 96 -16.60 8.97 -13.01
C ASP A 96 -17.82 8.10 -12.72
N ALA A 97 -18.31 7.38 -13.74
CA ALA A 97 -19.40 6.43 -13.58
C ALA A 97 -19.04 5.33 -12.56
N LEU A 98 -17.83 4.77 -12.63
CA LEU A 98 -17.36 3.79 -11.65
C LEU A 98 -17.33 4.37 -10.22
N VAL A 99 -16.87 5.62 -10.06
CA VAL A 99 -16.86 6.33 -8.76
C VAL A 99 -18.29 6.50 -8.22
N GLU A 100 -19.22 7.02 -9.04
CA GLU A 100 -20.60 7.25 -8.59
C GLU A 100 -21.33 5.94 -8.29
N ILE A 101 -21.14 4.90 -9.11
CA ILE A 101 -21.69 3.56 -8.87
C ILE A 101 -21.12 2.96 -7.58
N ALA A 102 -19.83 3.13 -7.30
CA ALA A 102 -19.21 2.66 -6.07
C ALA A 102 -19.78 3.37 -4.83
N LYS A 103 -20.08 4.67 -4.90
CA LYS A 103 -20.78 5.42 -3.82
C LYS A 103 -22.17 4.82 -3.55
N VAL A 104 -22.93 4.51 -4.60
CA VAL A 104 -24.24 3.83 -4.45
C VAL A 104 -24.05 2.44 -3.84
N LYS A 105 -23.11 1.66 -4.36
CA LYS A 105 -22.82 0.33 -3.79
C LYS A 105 -22.43 0.42 -2.32
N ARG A 106 -21.54 1.36 -1.94
CA ARG A 106 -21.11 1.59 -0.55
C ARG A 106 -22.30 1.92 0.38
N SER A 107 -23.23 2.74 -0.07
CA SER A 107 -24.39 3.14 0.73
C SER A 107 -25.36 2.00 1.07
N LEU A 108 -25.27 0.89 0.35
CA LEU A 108 -26.09 -0.30 0.64
C LEU A 108 -25.58 -1.09 1.85
N TYR A 109 -24.35 -0.82 2.35
CA TYR A 109 -23.73 -1.58 3.43
C TYR A 109 -23.58 -0.73 4.69
N ASP A 110 -24.18 -1.19 5.78
CA ASP A 110 -23.97 -0.64 7.12
C ASP A 110 -22.98 -1.55 7.87
N ILE A 111 -21.71 -1.37 7.60
CA ILE A 111 -20.61 -2.20 8.09
C ILE A 111 -19.44 -1.33 8.57
N PRO A 112 -18.60 -1.85 9.50
CA PRO A 112 -17.32 -1.26 9.82
C PRO A 112 -16.45 -1.04 8.59
N VAL A 113 -15.91 0.19 8.44
CA VAL A 113 -14.94 0.53 7.39
C VAL A 113 -13.73 1.18 8.01
N VAL A 114 -12.60 0.49 7.95
CA VAL A 114 -11.31 0.99 8.45
C VAL A 114 -10.51 1.51 7.26
N ALA A 115 -10.30 2.83 7.18
CA ALA A 115 -9.49 3.45 6.15
C ALA A 115 -8.06 3.70 6.64
N ILE A 116 -7.07 3.45 5.79
CA ILE A 116 -5.66 3.55 6.16
C ILE A 116 -4.91 4.43 5.18
N THR A 117 -4.20 5.44 5.71
CA THR A 117 -3.26 6.25 4.93
C THR A 117 -1.93 6.45 5.65
N GLY A 118 -0.99 7.14 5.01
CA GLY A 118 0.31 7.50 5.53
C GLY A 118 1.39 7.49 4.46
N SER A 119 2.57 7.97 4.77
CA SER A 119 3.69 8.00 3.83
C SER A 119 4.26 6.60 3.59
N VAL A 120 4.49 5.83 4.66
CA VAL A 120 5.08 4.48 4.63
C VAL A 120 4.23 3.49 5.43
N GLY A 121 4.27 2.22 5.05
CA GLY A 121 3.68 1.13 5.82
C GLY A 121 2.18 0.92 5.65
N LYS A 122 1.49 1.67 4.79
CA LYS A 122 0.05 1.53 4.53
C LYS A 122 -0.37 0.09 4.24
N THR A 123 0.26 -0.54 3.25
CA THR A 123 -0.11 -1.88 2.79
C THR A 123 0.14 -2.94 3.87
N SER A 124 1.32 -2.94 4.51
CA SER A 124 1.61 -3.90 5.59
C SER A 124 0.67 -3.70 6.79
N LYS A 125 0.34 -2.45 7.11
CA LYS A 125 -0.60 -2.11 8.16
C LYS A 125 -2.01 -2.59 7.84
N LYS A 126 -2.47 -2.34 6.61
CA LYS A 126 -3.74 -2.86 6.06
C LYS A 126 -3.81 -4.39 6.18
N ASP A 127 -2.71 -5.09 5.85
CA ASP A 127 -2.69 -6.56 5.91
C ASP A 127 -2.89 -7.04 7.36
N VAL A 128 -2.12 -6.51 8.33
CA VAL A 128 -2.23 -6.90 9.75
C VAL A 128 -3.60 -6.51 10.34
N ILE A 129 -4.12 -5.32 10.02
CA ILE A 129 -5.44 -4.88 10.48
C ILE A 129 -6.54 -5.79 9.93
N ALA A 130 -6.46 -6.16 8.66
CA ALA A 130 -7.45 -7.05 8.05
C ALA A 130 -7.44 -8.44 8.70
N GLU A 131 -6.26 -9.00 9.03
CA GLU A 131 -6.15 -10.28 9.73
C GLU A 131 -6.73 -10.23 11.16
N VAL A 132 -6.53 -9.10 11.87
CA VAL A 132 -7.15 -8.89 13.19
C VAL A 132 -8.66 -8.76 13.04
N MET A 133 -9.17 -7.95 12.12
CA MET A 133 -10.60 -7.78 11.86
C MET A 133 -11.26 -9.12 11.45
N ALA A 134 -10.57 -9.95 10.68
CA ALA A 134 -11.04 -11.26 10.26
C ALA A 134 -11.27 -12.25 11.42
N GLN A 135 -10.84 -11.93 12.63
CA GLN A 135 -11.15 -12.74 13.81
C GLN A 135 -12.61 -12.60 14.28
N LYS A 136 -13.32 -11.60 13.78
CA LYS A 136 -14.73 -11.32 14.14
C LYS A 136 -15.63 -11.12 12.92
N PHE A 137 -15.11 -10.69 11.78
CA PHE A 137 -15.83 -10.26 10.60
C PHE A 137 -15.40 -11.03 9.34
N ASP A 138 -16.28 -11.10 8.35
CA ASP A 138 -15.92 -11.46 6.98
C ASP A 138 -15.40 -10.19 6.26
N VAL A 139 -14.08 -10.09 6.10
CA VAL A 139 -13.40 -8.84 5.74
C VAL A 139 -13.10 -8.78 4.25
N GLN A 140 -13.64 -7.76 3.56
CA GLN A 140 -13.10 -7.31 2.29
C GLN A 140 -11.94 -6.36 2.54
N LYS A 141 -10.82 -6.52 1.81
CA LYS A 141 -9.67 -5.61 1.88
C LYS A 141 -9.14 -5.18 0.52
N THR A 142 -8.51 -4.02 0.46
CA THR A 142 -7.77 -3.56 -0.73
C THR A 142 -6.76 -4.60 -1.17
N GLN A 143 -6.82 -5.02 -2.43
CA GLN A 143 -5.88 -5.95 -3.05
C GLN A 143 -4.71 -5.19 -3.69
N GLY A 144 -3.47 -5.65 -3.41
CA GLY A 144 -2.26 -5.03 -3.93
C GLY A 144 -2.17 -3.54 -3.53
N ASN A 145 -1.97 -2.67 -4.53
CA ASN A 145 -1.90 -1.21 -4.39
C ASN A 145 -3.10 -0.48 -5.00
N LYS A 146 -4.28 -1.11 -5.03
CA LYS A 146 -5.54 -0.51 -5.53
C LYS A 146 -6.06 0.55 -4.55
N ASN A 147 -5.28 1.61 -4.33
CA ASN A 147 -5.49 2.62 -3.30
C ASN A 147 -5.72 4.04 -3.85
N ASN A 148 -5.96 4.16 -5.15
CA ASN A 148 -6.21 5.40 -5.88
C ASN A 148 -7.68 5.51 -6.34
N ARG A 149 -7.98 6.52 -7.18
CA ARG A 149 -9.30 6.85 -7.71
C ARG A 149 -9.99 5.70 -8.47
N LEU A 150 -9.24 4.77 -9.05
CA LEU A 150 -9.78 3.55 -9.64
C LEU A 150 -9.83 2.38 -8.64
N GLY A 151 -8.80 2.25 -7.83
CA GLY A 151 -8.63 1.11 -6.94
C GLY A 151 -9.62 1.05 -5.78
N VAL A 152 -9.93 2.21 -5.17
CA VAL A 152 -10.90 2.31 -4.07
C VAL A 152 -12.32 1.94 -4.54
N PRO A 153 -12.85 2.50 -5.64
CA PRO A 153 -14.12 2.05 -6.20
C PRO A 153 -14.16 0.55 -6.53
N LEU A 154 -13.13 0.01 -7.18
CA LEU A 154 -13.06 -1.43 -7.50
C LEU A 154 -13.08 -2.30 -6.23
N THR A 155 -12.42 -1.86 -5.15
CA THR A 155 -12.45 -2.55 -3.86
C THR A 155 -13.86 -2.55 -3.25
N ILE A 156 -14.58 -1.44 -3.34
CA ILE A 156 -15.97 -1.33 -2.87
C ILE A 156 -16.91 -2.17 -3.72
N MET A 157 -16.75 -2.13 -5.05
CA MET A 157 -17.54 -2.93 -5.97
C MET A 157 -17.33 -4.45 -5.80
N SER A 158 -16.24 -4.88 -5.18
CA SER A 158 -16.01 -6.29 -4.84
C SER A 158 -16.67 -6.74 -3.53
N LEU A 159 -17.36 -5.85 -2.79
CA LEU A 159 -18.18 -6.23 -1.64
C LEU A 159 -19.30 -7.19 -2.07
N ARG A 160 -19.44 -8.30 -1.34
CA ARG A 160 -20.48 -9.33 -1.51
C ARG A 160 -21.28 -9.46 -0.21
N ASP A 161 -21.08 -10.54 0.51
CA ASP A 161 -21.71 -10.79 1.82
C ASP A 161 -20.79 -10.37 2.99
N HIS A 162 -19.66 -9.72 2.69
CA HIS A 162 -18.73 -9.20 3.68
C HIS A 162 -19.40 -8.23 4.65
N ASP A 163 -18.99 -8.29 5.90
CA ASP A 163 -19.53 -7.48 7.00
C ASP A 163 -18.49 -6.52 7.61
N ALA A 164 -17.29 -6.42 7.00
CA ALA A 164 -16.32 -5.36 7.25
C ALA A 164 -15.49 -5.02 5.99
N LEU A 165 -14.93 -3.80 5.94
CA LEU A 165 -14.06 -3.33 4.87
C LEU A 165 -12.80 -2.70 5.45
N VAL A 166 -11.63 -3.14 4.99
CA VAL A 166 -10.33 -2.52 5.30
C VAL A 166 -9.75 -1.94 4.02
N ILE A 167 -9.66 -0.61 3.93
CA ILE A 167 -9.34 0.07 2.68
C ILE A 167 -8.11 0.98 2.79
N GLU A 168 -7.16 0.80 1.87
CA GLU A 168 -5.97 1.64 1.75
C GLU A 168 -6.26 2.84 0.87
N MET A 169 -5.81 4.03 1.29
CA MET A 169 -5.93 5.29 0.55
C MET A 169 -4.55 5.90 0.32
N GLY A 170 -4.15 5.94 -0.95
CA GLY A 170 -2.93 6.61 -1.43
C GLY A 170 -3.24 7.98 -2.00
N MET A 171 -2.19 8.80 -2.20
CA MET A 171 -2.33 10.10 -2.85
C MET A 171 -0.99 10.55 -3.45
N ASN A 172 -1.06 11.38 -4.47
CA ASN A 172 0.02 12.16 -5.05
C ASN A 172 -0.19 13.67 -4.86
N HIS A 173 -1.45 14.12 -4.75
CA HIS A 173 -1.84 15.52 -4.65
C HIS A 173 -2.87 15.75 -3.54
N LEU A 174 -3.02 17.01 -3.13
CA LEU A 174 -4.13 17.46 -2.27
C LEU A 174 -5.47 17.21 -2.98
N GLY A 175 -6.49 16.85 -2.19
CA GLY A 175 -7.85 16.58 -2.66
C GLY A 175 -8.09 15.11 -3.04
N GLU A 176 -7.04 14.32 -3.31
CA GLU A 176 -7.24 12.92 -3.72
C GLU A 176 -7.79 12.05 -2.56
N ILE A 177 -7.24 12.16 -1.34
CA ILE A 177 -7.80 11.42 -0.20
C ILE A 177 -9.17 11.93 0.17
N HIS A 178 -9.45 13.24 0.02
CA HIS A 178 -10.79 13.80 0.18
C HIS A 178 -11.82 13.09 -0.71
N GLU A 179 -11.50 12.86 -1.98
CA GLU A 179 -12.37 12.12 -2.88
C GLU A 179 -12.54 10.66 -2.42
N LEU A 180 -11.43 9.96 -2.14
CA LEU A 180 -11.45 8.55 -1.75
C LEU A 180 -12.25 8.30 -0.46
N THR A 181 -12.07 9.15 0.55
CA THR A 181 -12.81 9.02 1.81
C THR A 181 -14.30 9.30 1.65
N ASN A 182 -14.67 10.21 0.73
CA ASN A 182 -16.07 10.47 0.40
C ASN A 182 -16.74 9.32 -0.36
N ILE A 183 -15.97 8.49 -1.07
CA ILE A 183 -16.47 7.25 -1.67
C ILE A 183 -16.63 6.16 -0.61
N ALA A 184 -15.61 5.94 0.22
CA ALA A 184 -15.55 4.83 1.16
C ALA A 184 -16.35 5.05 2.44
N LYS A 185 -16.55 6.32 2.89
CA LYS A 185 -17.26 6.69 4.13
C LYS A 185 -16.78 5.85 5.33
N PRO A 186 -15.51 6.06 5.79
CA PRO A 186 -14.95 5.27 6.89
C PRO A 186 -15.67 5.49 8.21
N THR A 187 -15.71 4.45 9.05
CA THR A 187 -16.15 4.52 10.45
C THR A 187 -14.98 4.73 11.40
N LEU A 188 -13.77 4.31 10.98
CA LEU A 188 -12.51 4.48 11.70
C LEU A 188 -11.38 4.70 10.70
N SER A 189 -10.46 5.60 11.01
CA SER A 189 -9.27 5.86 10.16
C SER A 189 -7.98 5.57 10.89
N VAL A 190 -6.93 5.25 10.12
CA VAL A 190 -5.58 5.02 10.64
C VAL A 190 -4.57 5.83 9.83
N ILE A 191 -3.77 6.66 10.48
CA ILE A 191 -2.67 7.39 9.84
C ILE A 191 -1.35 6.86 10.35
N SER A 192 -0.58 6.21 9.44
CA SER A 192 0.64 5.50 9.83
C SER A 192 1.79 6.43 10.20
N ASN A 193 2.08 7.41 9.36
CA ASN A 193 3.13 8.41 9.54
C ASN A 193 3.04 9.52 8.48
N ILE A 194 3.74 10.62 8.75
CA ILE A 194 3.99 11.72 7.82
C ILE A 194 5.49 11.78 7.56
N GLY A 195 5.89 11.35 6.39
CA GLY A 195 7.28 11.35 5.92
C GLY A 195 7.46 12.25 4.71
N THR A 196 8.41 11.87 3.83
CA THR A 196 8.79 12.62 2.62
C THR A 196 8.25 12.01 1.32
N SER A 197 7.48 10.91 1.37
CA SER A 197 6.87 10.33 0.17
C SER A 197 5.95 11.37 -0.51
N HIS A 198 6.09 11.51 -1.84
CA HIS A 198 5.37 12.49 -2.67
C HIS A 198 5.67 13.97 -2.36
N ILE A 199 6.77 14.28 -1.64
CA ILE A 199 7.15 15.65 -1.29
C ILE A 199 7.43 16.49 -2.55
N GLY A 200 7.88 15.86 -3.63
CA GLY A 200 8.09 16.54 -4.92
C GLY A 200 6.82 17.17 -5.48
N ASN A 201 5.65 16.56 -5.25
CA ASN A 201 4.35 17.06 -5.70
C ASN A 201 3.72 18.02 -4.69
N LEU A 202 3.91 17.78 -3.40
CA LEU A 202 3.25 18.52 -2.31
C LEU A 202 4.09 19.66 -1.74
N GLY A 203 5.40 19.68 -1.98
CA GLY A 203 6.32 20.77 -1.63
C GLY A 203 6.76 20.79 -0.17
N SER A 204 6.00 20.25 0.79
CA SER A 204 6.38 20.23 2.21
C SER A 204 5.73 19.08 2.99
N ARG A 205 6.28 18.76 4.18
CA ARG A 205 5.68 17.78 5.10
C ARG A 205 4.36 18.25 5.70
N GLU A 206 4.16 19.55 5.85
CA GLU A 206 2.91 20.18 6.29
C GLU A 206 1.80 19.91 5.27
N ASN A 207 2.09 20.05 3.98
CA ASN A 207 1.13 19.73 2.93
C ASN A 207 0.85 18.23 2.86
N ILE A 208 1.85 17.38 3.12
CA ILE A 208 1.66 15.93 3.24
C ILE A 208 0.74 15.60 4.42
N LEU A 209 0.94 16.24 5.58
CA LEU A 209 0.04 16.12 6.73
C LEU A 209 -1.39 16.53 6.35
N LYS A 210 -1.55 17.73 5.75
CA LYS A 210 -2.84 18.23 5.32
C LYS A 210 -3.56 17.26 4.37
N ALA A 211 -2.86 16.77 3.35
CA ALA A 211 -3.41 15.79 2.41
C ALA A 211 -3.85 14.49 3.07
N LYS A 212 -3.09 13.98 4.06
CA LYS A 212 -3.45 12.75 4.76
C LYS A 212 -4.59 12.94 5.77
N LEU A 213 -4.73 14.12 6.34
CA LEU A 213 -5.84 14.46 7.22
C LEU A 213 -7.18 14.56 6.47
N GLU A 214 -7.17 14.72 5.14
CA GLU A 214 -8.37 14.64 4.31
C GLU A 214 -9.13 13.30 4.50
N ILE A 215 -8.48 12.26 5.03
CA ILE A 215 -9.14 10.98 5.35
C ILE A 215 -10.31 11.15 6.33
N LEU A 216 -10.33 12.23 7.11
CA LEU A 216 -11.38 12.55 8.07
C LEU A 216 -12.60 13.24 7.41
N ASP A 217 -12.49 13.73 6.19
CA ASP A 217 -13.53 14.53 5.53
C ASP A 217 -14.76 13.69 5.15
N GLY A 218 -14.57 12.39 4.88
CA GLY A 218 -15.65 11.47 4.56
C GLY A 218 -16.35 10.84 5.78
N MET A 219 -15.89 11.14 7.00
CA MET A 219 -16.35 10.53 8.24
C MET A 219 -17.43 11.36 8.92
N THR A 220 -18.47 10.70 9.44
CA THR A 220 -19.47 11.35 10.31
C THR A 220 -18.88 11.64 11.68
N ASN A 221 -18.26 10.60 12.29
CA ASN A 221 -17.53 10.72 13.54
C ASN A 221 -16.04 10.66 13.23
N LYS A 222 -15.33 11.76 13.43
CA LYS A 222 -13.90 11.86 13.12
C LYS A 222 -13.06 11.11 14.16
N LYS A 223 -13.08 9.76 14.11
CA LYS A 223 -12.31 8.89 14.98
C LYS A 223 -11.10 8.34 14.26
N VAL A 224 -9.89 8.59 14.79
CA VAL A 224 -8.64 8.24 14.11
C VAL A 224 -7.60 7.65 15.04
N ILE A 225 -6.95 6.59 14.56
CA ILE A 225 -5.79 5.97 15.20
C ILE A 225 -4.52 6.55 14.57
N ILE A 226 -3.63 7.12 15.38
CA ILE A 226 -2.43 7.81 14.92
C ILE A 226 -1.16 7.29 15.58
N ASN A 227 -0.09 7.26 14.81
CA ASN A 227 1.25 7.00 15.31
C ASN A 227 1.81 8.25 16.03
N ASN A 228 1.72 8.27 17.35
CA ASN A 228 2.18 9.40 18.18
C ASN A 228 3.72 9.48 18.28
N TYR A 229 4.44 8.47 17.81
CA TYR A 229 5.91 8.48 17.66
C TYR A 229 6.36 9.29 16.43
N ASN A 230 5.45 9.59 15.49
CA ASN A 230 5.73 10.49 14.36
C ASN A 230 5.59 11.96 14.79
N ASP A 231 6.63 12.75 14.59
CA ASP A 231 6.73 14.15 15.02
C ASP A 231 5.55 15.03 14.55
N MET A 232 5.17 14.92 13.29
CA MET A 232 4.08 15.71 12.70
C MET A 232 2.70 15.30 13.26
N LEU A 233 2.47 13.99 13.44
CA LEU A 233 1.23 13.48 14.02
C LEU A 233 1.16 13.79 15.52
N HIS A 234 2.28 13.71 16.23
CA HIS A 234 2.35 14.10 17.63
C HIS A 234 1.98 15.58 17.82
N LYS A 235 2.57 16.49 17.03
CA LYS A 235 2.25 17.90 17.04
C LYS A 235 0.76 18.14 16.75
N TRP A 236 0.23 17.54 15.68
CA TRP A 236 -1.19 17.61 15.35
C TRP A 236 -2.08 17.07 16.48
N ASN A 237 -1.68 15.98 17.15
CA ASN A 237 -2.40 15.42 18.28
C ASN A 237 -2.57 16.42 19.43
N LEU A 238 -1.59 17.28 19.67
CA LEU A 238 -1.62 18.29 20.74
C LEU A 238 -2.43 19.54 20.37
N GLU A 239 -2.50 19.87 19.08
CA GLU A 239 -3.06 21.15 18.58
C GLU A 239 -4.51 21.02 18.09
N ASP A 240 -4.95 19.86 17.64
CA ASP A 240 -6.30 19.66 17.08
C ASP A 240 -7.25 19.08 18.13
N GLU A 241 -8.45 19.64 18.25
CA GLU A 241 -9.51 19.19 19.16
C GLU A 241 -10.75 18.65 18.40
N THR A 242 -10.72 18.63 17.06
CA THR A 242 -11.90 18.31 16.24
C THR A 242 -12.08 16.80 16.01
N ALA A 243 -11.03 16.00 16.22
CA ALA A 243 -11.06 14.56 16.04
C ALA A 243 -10.85 13.79 17.35
N GLU A 244 -11.55 12.68 17.51
CA GLU A 244 -11.26 11.68 18.55
C GLU A 244 -10.01 10.90 18.15
N LYS A 245 -8.92 11.06 18.91
CA LYS A 245 -7.62 10.48 18.60
C LYS A 245 -7.28 9.33 19.52
N ILE A 246 -6.94 8.19 18.93
CA ILE A 246 -6.40 7.02 19.61
C ILE A 246 -4.93 6.91 19.22
N THR A 247 -4.03 6.93 20.20
CA THR A 247 -2.59 7.00 19.96
C THR A 247 -1.90 5.67 20.17
N PHE A 248 -0.90 5.37 19.33
CA PHE A 248 0.04 4.27 19.54
C PHE A 248 1.48 4.71 19.28
N GLY A 249 2.45 3.99 19.86
CA GLY A 249 3.88 4.27 19.69
C GLY A 249 4.78 3.31 20.46
N VAL A 250 6.09 3.42 20.25
CA VAL A 250 7.09 2.54 20.89
C VAL A 250 7.80 3.20 22.09
N HIS A 251 7.88 4.53 22.14
CA HIS A 251 8.63 5.26 23.17
C HIS A 251 7.87 6.46 23.76
N GLU A 252 6.75 6.84 23.18
CA GLU A 252 5.98 8.02 23.55
C GLU A 252 4.79 7.67 24.42
N LYS A 253 4.31 8.63 25.21
CA LYS A 253 3.05 8.49 25.94
C LYS A 253 1.90 8.35 24.94
N SER A 254 1.43 7.13 24.79
CA SER A 254 0.34 6.77 23.89
C SER A 254 -0.64 5.86 24.63
N LYS A 255 -1.85 5.71 24.11
CA LYS A 255 -2.85 4.77 24.65
C LYS A 255 -2.34 3.31 24.53
N TYR A 256 -1.69 2.99 23.40
CA TYR A 256 -1.11 1.68 23.14
C TYR A 256 0.40 1.81 22.92
N VAL A 257 1.19 1.28 23.85
CA VAL A 257 2.66 1.38 23.85
C VAL A 257 3.27 -0.01 23.89
N ALA A 258 4.21 -0.28 23.00
CA ALA A 258 5.04 -1.48 23.11
C ALA A 258 6.13 -1.31 24.17
N SER A 259 6.24 -2.29 25.03
CA SER A 259 7.27 -2.40 26.08
C SER A 259 8.00 -3.73 25.98
N LYS A 260 9.12 -3.90 26.70
CA LYS A 260 9.89 -5.16 26.75
C LYS A 260 10.24 -5.71 25.37
N ILE A 261 10.56 -4.82 24.42
CA ILE A 261 10.81 -5.18 23.02
C ILE A 261 12.07 -6.03 22.91
N LYS A 262 11.92 -7.20 22.28
CA LYS A 262 13.02 -8.07 21.84
C LYS A 262 12.91 -8.27 20.34
N MET A 263 13.97 -7.91 19.62
CA MET A 263 14.07 -8.12 18.17
C MET A 263 15.04 -9.26 17.88
N THR A 264 14.61 -10.19 17.04
CA THR A 264 15.44 -11.29 16.54
C THR A 264 15.69 -11.12 15.03
N GLU A 265 16.42 -12.03 14.41
CA GLU A 265 16.59 -12.03 12.94
C GLU A 265 15.27 -12.24 12.19
N LYS A 266 14.25 -12.82 12.80
CA LYS A 266 13.02 -13.25 12.10
C LYS A 266 11.72 -12.68 12.66
N SER A 267 11.75 -12.15 13.88
CA SER A 267 10.54 -11.78 14.61
C SER A 267 10.80 -10.64 15.60
N ASN A 268 9.72 -10.03 16.08
CA ASN A 268 9.76 -9.23 17.31
C ASN A 268 8.86 -9.88 18.36
N GLU A 269 9.26 -9.77 19.63
CA GLU A 269 8.44 -10.03 20.81
C GLU A 269 8.31 -8.73 21.59
N PHE A 270 7.12 -8.38 22.06
CA PHE A 270 6.89 -7.17 22.84
C PHE A 270 5.63 -7.31 23.68
N CYS A 271 5.53 -6.51 24.73
CA CYS A 271 4.36 -6.46 25.61
C CYS A 271 3.55 -5.19 25.37
N VAL A 272 2.23 -5.29 25.53
CA VAL A 272 1.30 -4.15 25.52
C VAL A 272 0.38 -4.27 26.74
N GLU A 273 0.17 -3.17 27.45
CA GLU A 273 -0.84 -3.10 28.52
C GLU A 273 -2.22 -2.84 27.90
N LEU A 274 -3.16 -3.77 28.14
CA LEU A 274 -4.55 -3.69 27.69
C LEU A 274 -5.45 -3.98 28.89
N ASN A 275 -6.41 -3.10 29.19
CA ASN A 275 -7.32 -3.24 30.31
C ASN A 275 -6.61 -3.53 31.65
N SER A 276 -5.49 -2.80 31.90
CA SER A 276 -4.63 -2.93 33.10
C SER A 276 -3.97 -4.30 33.26
N ASN A 277 -3.87 -5.08 32.21
CA ASN A 277 -3.11 -6.33 32.18
C ASN A 277 -2.08 -6.27 31.05
N GLU A 278 -0.93 -6.89 31.29
CA GLU A 278 0.14 -6.99 30.29
C GLU A 278 -0.07 -8.23 29.42
N TYR A 279 0.02 -8.06 28.08
CA TYR A 279 -0.09 -9.14 27.11
C TYR A 279 1.10 -9.13 26.17
N GLU A 280 1.65 -10.32 25.89
CA GLU A 280 2.76 -10.51 24.97
C GLU A 280 2.26 -10.70 23.55
N PHE A 281 2.92 -10.04 22.59
CA PHE A 281 2.65 -10.13 21.15
C PHE A 281 3.92 -10.47 20.39
N THR A 282 3.75 -11.18 19.26
CA THR A 282 4.85 -11.56 18.37
C THR A 282 4.51 -11.15 16.94
N THR A 283 5.49 -10.64 16.19
CA THR A 283 5.36 -10.43 14.74
C THR A 283 6.29 -11.35 13.98
N GLN A 284 5.87 -11.86 12.81
CA GLN A 284 6.69 -12.75 11.97
C GLN A 284 7.84 -12.07 11.24
N LYS A 285 7.87 -10.73 11.24
CA LYS A 285 8.95 -9.97 10.61
C LYS A 285 9.60 -9.07 11.64
N PRO A 286 10.93 -8.95 11.60
CA PRO A 286 11.69 -8.13 12.53
C PRO A 286 11.59 -6.63 12.20
N GLY A 287 11.96 -5.81 13.16
CA GLY A 287 12.06 -4.36 13.01
C GLY A 287 10.85 -3.59 13.56
N GLU A 288 11.13 -2.38 14.03
CA GLU A 288 10.17 -1.49 14.71
C GLU A 288 8.92 -1.20 13.89
N VAL A 289 9.05 -1.11 12.57
CA VAL A 289 7.91 -0.89 11.65
C VAL A 289 6.82 -1.95 11.83
N PHE A 290 7.19 -3.21 12.08
CA PHE A 290 6.20 -4.28 12.28
C PHE A 290 5.57 -4.24 13.66
N ILE A 291 6.28 -3.77 14.69
CA ILE A 291 5.70 -3.46 16.01
C ILE A 291 4.65 -2.35 15.87
N LEU A 292 4.96 -1.27 15.17
CA LEU A 292 4.03 -0.17 14.90
C LEU A 292 2.80 -0.62 14.06
N ASN A 293 2.98 -1.58 13.15
CA ASN A 293 1.86 -2.17 12.43
C ASN A 293 0.96 -2.99 13.37
N ALA A 294 1.56 -3.82 14.23
CA ALA A 294 0.84 -4.60 15.22
C ALA A 294 0.09 -3.71 16.22
N LEU A 295 0.73 -2.65 16.76
CA LEU A 295 0.07 -1.70 17.67
C LEU A 295 -1.14 -1.03 17.04
N SER A 296 -1.07 -0.65 15.76
CA SER A 296 -2.23 -0.09 15.07
C SER A 296 -3.36 -1.11 14.90
N ALA A 297 -3.01 -2.38 14.66
CA ALA A 297 -4.01 -3.46 14.54
C ALA A 297 -4.62 -3.81 15.90
N ILE A 298 -3.83 -3.79 16.99
CA ILE A 298 -4.34 -3.90 18.36
C ILE A 298 -5.32 -2.77 18.66
N ALA A 299 -4.96 -1.52 18.32
CA ALA A 299 -5.84 -0.38 18.53
C ALA A 299 -7.18 -0.54 17.78
N VAL A 300 -7.15 -0.99 16.50
CA VAL A 300 -8.37 -1.30 15.75
C VAL A 300 -9.14 -2.46 16.40
N GLY A 301 -8.46 -3.53 16.79
CA GLY A 301 -9.09 -4.68 17.42
C GLY A 301 -9.81 -4.35 18.73
N MET A 302 -9.21 -3.48 19.54
CA MET A 302 -9.84 -2.98 20.79
C MET A 302 -11.08 -2.12 20.52
N GLU A 303 -11.10 -1.34 19.43
CA GLU A 303 -12.26 -0.53 19.04
C GLU A 303 -13.45 -1.38 18.53
N TYR A 304 -13.19 -2.59 18.07
CA TYR A 304 -14.21 -3.53 17.61
C TYR A 304 -14.39 -4.74 18.54
N ASP A 305 -13.92 -4.66 19.80
CA ASP A 305 -14.06 -5.71 20.82
C ASP A 305 -13.59 -7.10 20.34
N ILE A 306 -12.48 -7.15 19.63
CA ILE A 306 -11.87 -8.42 19.20
C ILE A 306 -11.12 -9.01 20.41
N PRO A 307 -11.35 -10.30 20.77
CA PRO A 307 -10.68 -10.94 21.88
C PRO A 307 -9.14 -10.89 21.75
N ILE A 308 -8.45 -10.58 22.85
CA ILE A 308 -7.00 -10.35 22.86
C ILE A 308 -6.22 -11.59 22.37
N ASP A 309 -6.61 -12.78 22.79
CA ASP A 309 -5.99 -14.03 22.36
C ASP A 309 -6.14 -14.28 20.85
N LYS A 310 -7.23 -13.81 20.25
CA LYS A 310 -7.43 -13.85 18.80
C LYS A 310 -6.57 -12.81 18.09
N MET A 311 -6.44 -11.59 18.66
CA MET A 311 -5.53 -10.57 18.12
C MET A 311 -4.07 -11.06 18.15
N GLN A 312 -3.62 -11.68 19.26
CA GLN A 312 -2.28 -12.26 19.37
C GLN A 312 -2.00 -13.26 18.24
N LYS A 313 -2.94 -14.19 18.01
CA LYS A 313 -2.83 -15.21 16.95
C LYS A 313 -2.83 -14.58 15.55
N ALA A 314 -3.71 -13.61 15.31
CA ALA A 314 -3.83 -12.95 14.02
C ALA A 314 -2.53 -12.18 13.69
N ILE A 315 -1.98 -11.41 14.63
CA ILE A 315 -0.75 -10.64 14.46
C ILE A 315 0.45 -11.58 14.23
N ALA A 316 0.54 -12.66 15.01
CA ALA A 316 1.62 -13.64 14.90
C ALA A 316 1.60 -14.40 13.56
N ASN A 317 0.45 -14.51 12.89
CA ASN A 317 0.31 -15.25 11.63
C ASN A 317 0.00 -14.35 10.42
N ALA A 318 0.03 -13.03 10.59
CA ALA A 318 -0.35 -12.10 9.54
C ALA A 318 0.53 -12.23 8.29
N GLU A 319 -0.07 -12.56 7.15
CA GLU A 319 0.60 -12.55 5.86
C GLU A 319 0.76 -11.12 5.34
N ILE A 320 2.00 -10.70 5.20
CA ILE A 320 2.36 -9.36 4.71
C ILE A 320 2.71 -9.43 3.23
N THR A 321 2.25 -8.46 2.46
CA THR A 321 2.58 -8.29 1.04
C THR A 321 4.08 -8.46 0.80
N LYS A 322 4.44 -9.24 -0.24
CA LYS A 322 5.83 -9.59 -0.60
C LYS A 322 6.72 -8.38 -0.86
N ASN A 323 8.03 -8.60 -0.80
CA ASN A 323 9.09 -7.60 -1.01
C ASN A 323 9.07 -6.44 0.00
N ARG A 324 8.63 -6.74 1.24
CA ARG A 324 8.67 -5.85 2.40
C ARG A 324 9.41 -6.53 3.53
N LEU A 325 10.73 -6.37 3.54
CA LEU A 325 11.65 -7.05 4.45
C LEU A 325 11.46 -8.58 4.43
N ASP A 326 11.35 -9.17 3.23
CA ASP A 326 11.35 -10.61 3.07
C ASP A 326 12.78 -11.14 3.11
N ILE A 327 13.02 -12.11 3.98
CA ILE A 327 14.33 -12.65 4.24
C ILE A 327 14.43 -14.05 3.66
N GLU A 328 15.43 -14.25 2.81
CA GLU A 328 15.70 -15.55 2.19
C GLU A 328 17.18 -15.91 2.29
N LYS A 329 17.46 -17.15 2.62
CA LYS A 329 18.84 -17.66 2.69
C LYS A 329 19.11 -18.53 1.47
N VAL A 330 20.11 -18.15 0.67
CA VAL A 330 20.56 -18.88 -0.52
C VAL A 330 22.05 -19.16 -0.36
N ASN A 331 22.45 -20.45 -0.26
CA ASN A 331 23.84 -20.89 -0.08
C ASN A 331 24.63 -20.08 0.95
N ASP A 332 24.07 -19.92 2.16
CA ASP A 332 24.61 -19.16 3.28
C ASP A 332 24.72 -17.63 3.08
N ILE A 333 24.25 -17.07 1.99
CA ILE A 333 24.03 -15.63 1.80
C ILE A 333 22.60 -15.29 2.18
N LEU A 334 22.42 -14.25 3.01
CA LEU A 334 21.11 -13.76 3.40
C LEU A 334 20.67 -12.63 2.47
N LEU A 335 19.59 -12.82 1.73
CA LEU A 335 18.99 -11.83 0.85
C LEU A 335 17.78 -11.21 1.52
N ILE A 336 17.81 -9.89 1.73
CA ILE A 336 16.72 -9.11 2.31
C ILE A 336 16.04 -8.35 1.16
N LYS A 337 14.84 -8.83 0.79
CA LYS A 337 14.01 -8.26 -0.28
C LYS A 337 13.12 -7.17 0.30
N ASP A 338 13.47 -5.92 0.12
CA ASP A 338 12.70 -4.76 0.59
C ASP A 338 12.53 -3.71 -0.51
N TYR A 339 12.27 -4.17 -1.73
CA TYR A 339 12.22 -3.36 -2.95
C TYR A 339 10.81 -3.14 -3.52
N TYR A 340 9.77 -3.27 -2.70
CA TYR A 340 8.41 -2.89 -3.11
C TYR A 340 8.31 -1.39 -3.43
N ASN A 341 8.88 -0.55 -2.57
CA ASN A 341 9.05 0.89 -2.79
C ASN A 341 10.12 1.45 -1.83
N ALA A 342 10.59 2.70 -2.07
CA ALA A 342 11.58 3.36 -1.26
C ALA A 342 11.20 4.81 -0.93
N SER A 343 11.51 5.21 0.30
CA SER A 343 11.58 6.58 0.80
C SER A 343 12.61 6.62 1.91
N PHE A 344 13.04 7.79 2.34
CA PHE A 344 13.99 7.91 3.45
C PHE A 344 13.49 7.18 4.70
N GLU A 345 12.22 7.36 5.07
CA GLU A 345 11.58 6.77 6.26
C GLU A 345 11.45 5.24 6.18
N SER A 346 11.57 4.67 4.99
CA SER A 346 11.58 3.21 4.82
C SER A 346 12.99 2.63 4.68
N ILE A 347 13.94 3.39 4.12
CA ILE A 347 15.35 2.93 3.97
C ILE A 347 16.06 2.93 5.31
N LYS A 348 15.87 3.98 6.13
CA LYS A 348 16.53 4.09 7.43
C LYS A 348 16.29 2.87 8.32
N PRO A 349 15.05 2.43 8.63
CA PRO A 349 14.84 1.22 9.44
C PRO A 349 15.40 -0.05 8.81
N SER A 350 15.43 -0.15 7.46
CA SER A 350 16.01 -1.32 6.79
C SER A 350 17.54 -1.38 6.93
N LEU A 351 18.20 -0.21 6.92
CA LEU A 351 19.64 -0.12 7.20
C LEU A 351 19.95 -0.42 8.67
N GLU A 352 19.16 0.09 9.61
CA GLU A 352 19.27 -0.21 11.04
C GLU A 352 19.07 -1.71 11.29
N TYR A 353 18.11 -2.33 10.65
CA TYR A 353 17.92 -3.78 10.73
C TYR A 353 19.13 -4.54 10.18
N LEU A 354 19.62 -4.19 8.97
CA LEU A 354 20.80 -4.80 8.37
C LEU A 354 22.04 -4.67 9.29
N ALA A 355 22.24 -3.50 9.89
CA ALA A 355 23.37 -3.21 10.79
C ALA A 355 23.36 -4.07 12.04
N ASN A 356 22.16 -4.37 12.58
CA ASN A 356 22.00 -5.11 13.83
C ASN A 356 22.06 -6.64 13.68
N LEU A 357 22.16 -7.16 12.44
CA LEU A 357 22.33 -8.59 12.24
C LEU A 357 23.75 -9.03 12.65
N ASP A 358 23.85 -10.05 13.48
CA ASP A 358 25.13 -10.63 13.91
C ASP A 358 25.61 -11.68 12.89
N ARG A 359 25.93 -11.22 11.68
CA ARG A 359 26.36 -12.06 10.54
C ARG A 359 27.33 -11.27 9.68
N GLY A 360 28.30 -11.93 9.04
CA GLY A 360 29.21 -11.54 8.00
C GLY A 360 29.21 -10.07 7.54
N ARG A 361 29.57 -9.85 6.29
CA ARG A 361 29.56 -8.49 5.73
C ARG A 361 28.12 -8.04 5.44
N LYS A 362 27.85 -6.78 5.71
CA LYS A 362 26.58 -6.08 5.50
C LYS A 362 26.66 -5.27 4.21
N ILE A 363 25.89 -5.65 3.22
CA ILE A 363 25.91 -5.07 1.88
C ILE A 363 24.57 -4.40 1.63
N ALA A 364 24.58 -3.09 1.35
CA ALA A 364 23.39 -2.36 0.95
C ALA A 364 23.40 -2.13 -0.58
N VAL A 365 22.35 -2.57 -1.26
CA VAL A 365 22.08 -2.26 -2.68
C VAL A 365 20.90 -1.30 -2.71
N LEU A 366 21.17 -0.03 -3.02
CA LEU A 366 20.20 1.05 -2.93
C LEU A 366 19.99 1.71 -4.30
N GLY A 367 18.74 1.87 -4.70
CA GLY A 367 18.39 2.56 -5.94
C GLY A 367 17.77 3.93 -5.71
N ASP A 368 17.43 4.60 -6.81
CA ASP A 368 16.78 5.90 -6.79
C ASP A 368 15.48 5.88 -5.98
N ILE A 369 15.28 6.95 -5.21
CA ILE A 369 14.03 7.30 -4.58
C ILE A 369 13.30 8.25 -5.53
N LYS A 370 12.17 7.79 -6.08
CA LYS A 370 11.36 8.57 -7.03
C LYS A 370 10.33 9.46 -6.33
N GLU A 371 9.70 10.36 -7.07
CA GLU A 371 8.63 11.26 -6.62
C GLU A 371 9.04 12.29 -5.54
N VAL A 372 10.33 12.55 -5.43
CA VAL A 372 10.89 13.51 -4.47
C VAL A 372 11.23 14.87 -5.10
N GLY A 373 11.16 15.01 -6.43
CA GLY A 373 11.33 16.26 -7.15
C GLY A 373 12.65 16.99 -6.81
N SER A 374 12.57 18.29 -6.53
CA SER A 374 13.73 19.11 -6.17
C SER A 374 14.42 18.73 -4.87
N PHE A 375 13.78 17.92 -4.03
CA PHE A 375 14.35 17.39 -2.78
C PHE A 375 15.22 16.15 -2.98
N SER A 376 15.36 15.67 -4.24
CA SER A 376 16.03 14.40 -4.55
C SER A 376 17.44 14.35 -3.97
N LYS A 377 18.26 15.33 -4.27
CA LYS A 377 19.65 15.38 -3.79
C LYS A 377 19.71 15.29 -2.26
N GLU A 378 18.97 16.16 -1.56
CA GLU A 378 18.96 16.22 -0.09
C GLU A 378 18.55 14.88 0.54
N ILE A 379 17.51 14.24 -0.02
CA ILE A 379 16.98 12.98 0.50
C ILE A 379 17.98 11.85 0.29
N HIS A 380 18.61 11.76 -0.90
CA HIS A 380 19.61 10.76 -1.18
C HIS A 380 20.88 10.97 -0.32
N GLU A 381 21.31 12.22 -0.10
CA GLU A 381 22.39 12.54 0.83
C GLU A 381 22.07 12.10 2.29
N LYS A 382 20.84 12.31 2.76
CA LYS A 382 20.41 11.79 4.07
C LYS A 382 20.52 10.26 4.16
N VAL A 383 20.19 9.54 3.09
CA VAL A 383 20.37 8.08 3.05
C VAL A 383 21.86 7.72 3.13
N GLY A 384 22.74 8.44 2.41
CA GLY A 384 24.20 8.22 2.47
C GLY A 384 24.75 8.38 3.89
N LYS A 385 24.28 9.37 4.64
CA LYS A 385 24.61 9.55 6.07
C LYS A 385 24.18 8.35 6.94
N GLU A 386 22.98 7.83 6.71
CA GLU A 386 22.50 6.65 7.45
C GLU A 386 23.31 5.40 7.08
N VAL A 387 23.76 5.24 5.82
CA VAL A 387 24.66 4.13 5.41
C VAL A 387 25.96 4.17 6.20
N ALA A 388 26.64 5.33 6.27
CA ALA A 388 27.89 5.50 7.03
C ALA A 388 27.68 5.33 8.52
N LYS A 389 26.65 5.95 9.10
CA LYS A 389 26.28 5.86 10.53
C LYS A 389 26.05 4.42 10.98
N ASN A 390 25.41 3.61 10.15
CA ASN A 390 25.10 2.20 10.41
C ASN A 390 26.30 1.29 10.10
N LYS A 391 27.46 1.83 9.72
CA LYS A 391 28.70 1.09 9.45
C LYS A 391 28.48 -0.08 8.47
N ILE A 392 27.75 0.17 7.38
CA ILE A 392 27.56 -0.80 6.31
C ILE A 392 28.92 -1.09 5.65
N ASP A 393 29.26 -2.38 5.46
CA ASP A 393 30.56 -2.78 4.96
C ASP A 393 30.75 -2.46 3.48
N MET A 394 29.68 -2.60 2.67
CA MET A 394 29.71 -2.34 1.22
C MET A 394 28.41 -1.71 0.76
N LEU A 395 28.55 -0.76 -0.16
CA LEU A 395 27.45 -0.04 -0.78
C LEU A 395 27.48 -0.19 -2.30
N VAL A 396 26.36 -0.63 -2.87
CA VAL A 396 26.13 -0.60 -4.32
C VAL A 396 24.96 0.33 -4.58
N THR A 397 25.14 1.40 -5.33
CA THR A 397 24.05 2.29 -5.72
C THR A 397 23.68 2.09 -7.18
N VAL A 398 22.38 2.19 -7.51
CA VAL A 398 21.88 2.02 -8.88
C VAL A 398 20.96 3.19 -9.25
N GLY A 399 21.31 3.88 -10.33
CA GLY A 399 20.59 5.04 -10.83
C GLY A 399 21.33 6.36 -10.63
N GLU A 400 20.88 7.39 -11.31
CA GLU A 400 21.57 8.69 -11.35
C GLU A 400 21.49 9.42 -9.99
N GLU A 401 20.31 9.43 -9.37
CA GLU A 401 20.09 10.10 -8.09
C GLU A 401 20.77 9.37 -6.93
N ALA A 402 20.83 8.05 -7.00
CA ALA A 402 21.47 7.20 -6.00
C ALA A 402 23.00 7.42 -5.91
N LYS A 403 23.64 8.05 -6.91
CA LYS A 403 25.03 8.50 -6.83
C LYS A 403 25.26 9.48 -5.67
N ASN A 404 24.25 10.28 -5.30
CA ASN A 404 24.32 11.16 -4.13
C ASN A 404 24.39 10.37 -2.81
N ILE A 405 23.79 9.17 -2.73
CA ILE A 405 23.95 8.27 -1.59
C ILE A 405 25.41 7.84 -1.47
N ALA A 406 25.99 7.35 -2.58
CA ALA A 406 27.37 6.89 -2.62
C ALA A 406 28.36 7.99 -2.24
N LYS A 407 28.19 9.18 -2.83
CA LYS A 407 29.03 10.34 -2.55
C LYS A 407 29.00 10.71 -1.07
N MET A 408 27.80 10.88 -0.51
CA MET A 408 27.63 11.27 0.88
C MET A 408 28.14 10.19 1.86
N ALA A 409 27.95 8.89 1.56
CA ALA A 409 28.47 7.81 2.39
C ALA A 409 30.01 7.87 2.50
N VAL A 410 30.71 8.20 1.41
CA VAL A 410 32.18 8.40 1.39
C VAL A 410 32.55 9.67 2.18
N GLU A 411 31.85 10.77 1.99
CA GLU A 411 32.09 12.03 2.71
C GLU A 411 31.90 11.84 4.25
N GLU A 412 31.00 10.97 4.68
CA GLU A 412 30.76 10.62 6.09
C GLU A 412 31.67 9.47 6.60
N GLY A 413 32.70 9.11 5.83
CA GLY A 413 33.80 8.24 6.27
C GLY A 413 33.73 6.78 5.82
N MET A 414 32.80 6.40 4.94
CA MET A 414 32.82 5.07 4.34
C MET A 414 34.02 4.94 3.38
N ASN A 415 34.72 3.80 3.42
CA ASN A 415 35.85 3.58 2.54
C ASN A 415 35.41 3.53 1.06
N ALA A 416 35.92 4.45 0.24
CA ALA A 416 35.56 4.56 -1.17
C ALA A 416 35.79 3.26 -1.98
N LYS A 417 36.72 2.37 -1.55
CA LYS A 417 36.94 1.06 -2.18
C LYS A 417 35.78 0.10 -2.03
N ASN A 418 34.90 0.36 -1.08
CA ASN A 418 33.71 -0.46 -0.77
C ASN A 418 32.41 0.16 -1.32
N VAL A 419 32.51 1.21 -2.15
CA VAL A 419 31.36 1.91 -2.72
C VAL A 419 31.38 1.79 -4.24
N TYR A 420 30.29 1.28 -4.79
CA TYR A 420 30.13 1.05 -6.23
C TYR A 420 28.89 1.77 -6.72
N SER A 421 29.02 2.58 -7.77
CA SER A 421 27.87 3.26 -8.40
C SER A 421 27.62 2.70 -9.79
N CYS A 422 26.37 2.32 -10.05
CA CYS A 422 25.91 1.73 -11.29
C CYS A 422 24.80 2.59 -11.90
N ASP A 423 24.71 2.62 -13.21
CA ASP A 423 23.60 3.25 -13.91
C ASP A 423 22.44 2.26 -14.14
N LEU A 424 22.75 0.98 -14.28
CA LEU A 424 21.82 -0.10 -14.65
C LEU A 424 21.89 -1.29 -13.68
N ASN A 425 20.78 -2.04 -13.57
CA ASN A 425 20.70 -3.25 -12.75
C ASN A 425 21.73 -4.32 -13.15
N GLU A 426 22.00 -4.48 -14.45
CA GLU A 426 22.97 -5.49 -14.95
C GLU A 426 24.40 -5.21 -14.44
N GLN A 427 24.78 -3.95 -14.28
CA GLN A 427 26.09 -3.60 -13.74
C GLN A 427 26.19 -4.00 -12.26
N ALA A 428 25.14 -3.73 -11.49
CA ALA A 428 25.07 -4.12 -10.08
C ALA A 428 25.10 -5.65 -9.93
N ILE A 429 24.35 -6.41 -10.75
CA ILE A 429 24.37 -7.88 -10.78
C ILE A 429 25.78 -8.38 -11.03
N LYS A 430 26.50 -7.84 -12.03
CA LYS A 430 27.87 -8.25 -12.35
C LYS A 430 28.83 -8.02 -11.18
N ILE A 431 28.74 -6.86 -10.53
CA ILE A 431 29.56 -6.52 -9.36
C ILE A 431 29.26 -7.50 -8.22
N LEU A 432 27.98 -7.67 -7.88
CA LEU A 432 27.56 -8.54 -6.78
C LEU A 432 27.97 -10.01 -7.00
N ASN A 433 27.78 -10.55 -8.21
CA ASN A 433 28.18 -11.92 -8.53
C ASN A 433 29.69 -12.18 -8.41
N ASN A 434 30.52 -11.14 -8.60
CA ASN A 434 31.99 -11.25 -8.47
C ASN A 434 32.48 -11.08 -7.04
N MET A 435 31.67 -10.46 -6.13
CA MET A 435 32.15 -10.05 -4.81
C MET A 435 31.49 -10.78 -3.65
N LEU A 436 30.28 -11.35 -3.86
CA LEU A 436 29.54 -12.04 -2.80
C LEU A 436 30.28 -13.32 -2.37
N VAL A 437 30.33 -13.52 -1.04
CA VAL A 437 30.88 -14.73 -0.41
C VAL A 437 29.92 -15.26 0.63
N GLN A 438 30.10 -16.51 1.02
CA GLN A 438 29.31 -17.14 2.09
C GLN A 438 29.37 -16.30 3.37
N GLY A 439 28.26 -16.21 4.05
CA GLY A 439 28.06 -15.41 5.25
C GLY A 439 27.61 -13.96 4.99
N ASP A 440 27.66 -13.46 3.77
CA ASP A 440 27.20 -12.11 3.45
C ASP A 440 25.70 -11.91 3.70
N THR A 441 25.34 -10.68 4.01
CA THR A 441 23.94 -10.23 4.09
C THR A 441 23.72 -9.06 3.14
N VAL A 442 22.75 -9.18 2.23
CA VAL A 442 22.47 -8.22 1.17
C VAL A 442 21.07 -7.64 1.33
N LEU A 443 20.95 -6.34 1.55
CA LEU A 443 19.72 -5.58 1.50
C LEU A 443 19.49 -5.03 0.09
N LEU A 444 18.34 -5.33 -0.52
CA LEU A 444 17.92 -4.77 -1.80
C LEU A 444 16.76 -3.79 -1.57
N LYS A 445 16.96 -2.48 -1.87
CA LYS A 445 15.92 -1.48 -1.66
C LYS A 445 15.96 -0.33 -2.68
N ALA A 446 14.83 -0.11 -3.35
CA ALA A 446 14.64 0.95 -4.34
C ALA A 446 13.16 1.28 -4.55
N SER A 447 12.88 2.37 -5.25
CA SER A 447 11.53 2.63 -5.76
C SER A 447 11.08 1.53 -6.73
N ASN A 448 9.77 1.25 -6.78
CA ASN A 448 9.19 0.16 -7.56
C ASN A 448 9.61 0.17 -9.04
N SER A 449 9.66 1.35 -9.65
CA SER A 449 10.06 1.53 -11.06
C SER A 449 11.51 1.13 -11.37
N MET A 450 12.36 0.96 -10.35
CA MET A 450 13.76 0.53 -10.51
C MET A 450 13.90 -0.99 -10.75
N LYS A 451 12.80 -1.76 -10.59
CA LYS A 451 12.73 -3.20 -10.90
C LYS A 451 13.81 -4.06 -10.22
N PHE A 452 14.09 -3.81 -8.94
CA PHE A 452 15.12 -4.53 -8.19
C PHE A 452 14.90 -6.04 -8.06
N GLY A 453 13.73 -6.55 -8.46
CA GLY A 453 13.50 -7.97 -8.68
C GLY A 453 14.50 -8.57 -9.69
N GLU A 454 14.92 -7.83 -10.72
CA GLU A 454 15.93 -8.25 -11.69
C GLU A 454 17.29 -8.50 -11.02
N ILE A 455 17.68 -7.62 -10.05
CA ILE A 455 18.92 -7.81 -9.29
C ILE A 455 18.80 -9.05 -8.40
N TYR A 456 17.67 -9.18 -7.67
CA TYR A 456 17.44 -10.36 -6.86
C TYR A 456 17.53 -11.65 -7.67
N ASP A 457 16.84 -11.73 -8.80
CA ASP A 457 16.85 -12.92 -9.67
C ASP A 457 18.27 -13.19 -10.22
N GLY A 458 18.99 -12.12 -10.63
CA GLY A 458 20.34 -12.23 -11.17
C GLY A 458 21.36 -12.78 -10.17
N ILE A 459 21.32 -12.34 -8.91
CA ILE A 459 22.24 -12.82 -7.87
C ILE A 459 21.79 -14.18 -7.31
N SER A 460 20.50 -14.40 -7.07
CA SER A 460 19.97 -15.64 -6.54
C SER A 460 20.27 -16.82 -7.47
N ASN A 461 20.04 -16.66 -8.79
CA ASN A 461 20.36 -17.67 -9.80
C ASN A 461 21.87 -17.99 -9.90
N TYR A 462 22.72 -16.98 -9.66
CA TYR A 462 24.17 -17.17 -9.69
C TYR A 462 24.67 -17.92 -8.44
N ILE A 463 24.19 -17.52 -7.26
CA ILE A 463 24.57 -18.12 -5.97
C ILE A 463 24.07 -19.57 -5.87
N SER A 464 22.93 -19.91 -6.48
CA SER A 464 22.33 -21.25 -6.44
C SER A 464 23.09 -22.29 -7.28
N LYS A 465 23.98 -21.86 -8.17
CA LYS A 465 24.84 -22.71 -9.00
C LYS A 465 26.12 -23.13 -8.26
#